data_09945564c994d1bc35c1b7564530a8fb
#
_entry.id   09945564c994d1bc35c1b7564530a8fb
#
_cell.length_a   1.000
_cell.length_b   1.000
_cell.length_c   1.000
_cell.angle_alpha   90.00
_cell.angle_beta   90.00
_cell.angle_gamma   90.00
#
_symmetry.space_group_name_H-M   'P 1'
#
loop_
_entity.id
_entity.type
_entity.pdbx_description
1 polymer ?
#
loop_
_entity_poly.entity_id
_entity_poly.type
_entity_poly.pdbx_seq_one_letter_code
_entity_poly.pdbx_strand_id
1 'polypeptide(L)'
;ILTENNVVIFETLGENFVIDLNNILKELDDYVFVTSGDLPLLDGNIVKHIVDAANSEKTWTSVITTKSFQSSLNLIPECIVSFNEENYVHTGISIVNASKIKNMNSIKEDYLIINDKRVCLNVNTNSDFKLLSTF
;
A
#
# COMPACT_ATOMS: atom_id res chain seq x y z
N ILE A 1 5.51 -23.06 -2.39
CA ILE A 1 4.18 -22.44 -2.15
C ILE A 1 3.94 -21.30 -3.15
N LEU A 2 4.86 -20.33 -3.26
CA LEU A 2 4.68 -19.17 -4.16
C LEU A 2 4.64 -19.59 -5.63
N THR A 3 5.49 -20.50 -6.05
CA THR A 3 5.54 -21.00 -7.44
C THR A 3 4.31 -21.82 -7.83
N GLU A 4 3.68 -22.50 -6.87
CA GLU A 4 2.46 -23.29 -7.11
C GLU A 4 1.23 -22.42 -7.40
N ASN A 5 1.26 -21.13 -7.07
CA ASN A 5 0.16 -20.18 -7.23
C ASN A 5 0.40 -19.15 -8.37
N ASN A 6 1.23 -19.48 -9.35
CA ASN A 6 1.58 -18.58 -10.46
C ASN A 6 2.16 -17.22 -10.00
N VAL A 7 2.88 -17.22 -8.90
CA VAL A 7 3.55 -16.02 -8.38
C VAL A 7 4.92 -15.88 -9.06
N VAL A 8 5.16 -14.73 -9.67
CA VAL A 8 6.47 -14.36 -10.21
C VAL A 8 7.32 -13.77 -9.08
N ILE A 9 8.53 -14.28 -8.91
CA ILE A 9 9.47 -13.81 -7.89
C ILE A 9 10.49 -12.90 -8.56
N PHE A 10 10.61 -11.67 -8.07
CA PHE A 10 11.68 -10.74 -8.42
C PHE A 10 12.69 -10.70 -7.27
N GLU A 11 13.92 -11.09 -7.56
CA GLU A 11 15.01 -10.93 -6.62
C GLU A 11 15.59 -9.52 -6.71
N THR A 12 15.74 -8.86 -5.57
CA THR A 12 16.29 -7.51 -5.45
C THR A 12 17.49 -7.52 -4.50
N LEU A 13 18.26 -6.44 -4.49
CA LEU A 13 19.41 -6.33 -3.58
C LEU A 13 18.98 -6.12 -2.13
N GLY A 14 17.74 -5.65 -1.89
CA GLY A 14 17.22 -5.43 -0.54
C GLY A 14 17.85 -4.26 0.21
N GLU A 15 18.62 -3.42 -0.48
CA GLU A 15 19.33 -2.29 0.15
C GLU A 15 18.44 -1.05 0.27
N ASN A 16 17.52 -0.86 -0.68
CA ASN A 16 16.64 0.30 -0.71
C ASN A 16 15.30 -0.06 -1.37
N PHE A 17 14.24 -0.01 -0.58
CA PHE A 17 12.87 -0.35 -1.04
C PHE A 17 12.43 0.46 -2.27
N VAL A 18 12.73 1.76 -2.32
CA VAL A 18 12.30 2.63 -3.43
C VAL A 18 13.01 2.24 -4.73
N ILE A 19 14.30 1.93 -4.65
CA ILE A 19 15.10 1.49 -5.82
C ILE A 19 14.58 0.12 -6.29
N ASP A 20 14.39 -0.81 -5.38
CA ASP A 20 13.91 -2.15 -5.68
C ASP A 20 12.52 -2.12 -6.33
N LEU A 21 11.59 -1.35 -5.75
CA LEU A 21 10.26 -1.17 -6.30
C LEU A 21 10.29 -0.52 -7.69
N ASN A 22 11.10 0.52 -7.88
CA ASN A 22 11.24 1.17 -9.18
C ASN A 22 11.79 0.23 -10.25
N ASN A 23 12.72 -0.66 -9.89
CA ASN A 23 13.26 -1.65 -10.83
C ASN A 23 12.19 -2.65 -11.24
N ILE A 24 11.37 -3.13 -10.30
CA ILE A 24 10.24 -4.03 -10.59
C ILE A 24 9.21 -3.33 -11.48
N LEU A 25 8.83 -2.11 -11.15
CA LEU A 25 7.82 -1.35 -11.90
C LEU A 25 8.22 -1.08 -13.35
N LYS A 26 9.52 -1.00 -13.68
CA LYS A 26 10.01 -0.85 -15.06
C LYS A 26 9.72 -2.09 -15.93
N GLU A 27 9.62 -3.26 -15.31
CA GLU A 27 9.33 -4.53 -16.00
C GLU A 27 7.82 -4.77 -16.17
N LEU A 28 6.98 -3.94 -15.55
CA LEU A 28 5.53 -4.05 -15.59
C LEU A 28 4.91 -2.98 -16.48
N ASP A 29 3.72 -3.27 -16.97
CA ASP A 29 2.88 -2.35 -17.72
C ASP A 29 1.54 -2.17 -17.02
N ASP A 30 0.75 -1.17 -17.46
CA ASP A 30 -0.57 -0.87 -16.92
C ASP A 30 -0.59 -0.46 -15.43
N TYR A 31 -1.68 -0.78 -14.74
CA TYR A 31 -1.88 -0.47 -13.34
C TYR A 31 -1.37 -1.62 -12.46
N VAL A 32 -0.57 -1.26 -11.49
CA VAL A 32 0.01 -2.19 -10.52
C VAL A 32 -0.53 -1.85 -9.13
N PHE A 33 -1.14 -2.83 -8.48
CA PHE A 33 -1.48 -2.74 -7.06
C PHE A 33 -0.25 -3.17 -6.25
N VAL A 34 0.33 -2.21 -5.54
CA VAL A 34 1.48 -2.42 -4.66
C VAL A 34 0.98 -2.53 -3.23
N THR A 35 1.42 -3.54 -2.52
CA THR A 35 1.09 -3.71 -1.10
C THR A 35 2.26 -4.25 -0.31
N SER A 36 2.34 -3.86 0.95
CA SER A 36 3.19 -4.49 1.94
C SER A 36 2.72 -5.94 2.20
N GLY A 37 3.65 -6.85 2.46
CA GLY A 37 3.34 -8.27 2.72
C GLY A 37 2.83 -8.57 4.13
N ASP A 38 2.76 -7.58 4.99
CA ASP A 38 2.42 -7.67 6.42
C ASP A 38 0.98 -7.22 6.75
N LEU A 39 0.09 -7.14 5.76
CA LEU A 39 -1.33 -6.78 5.88
C LEU A 39 -2.22 -8.05 5.86
N PRO A 40 -2.38 -8.76 6.99
CA PRO A 40 -3.01 -10.08 7.03
C PRO A 40 -4.52 -10.05 6.80
N LEU A 41 -5.17 -8.89 6.94
CA LEU A 41 -6.61 -8.73 6.75
C LEU A 41 -6.99 -8.31 5.33
N LEU A 42 -6.00 -8.04 4.48
CA LEU A 42 -6.22 -7.65 3.10
C LEU A 42 -6.93 -8.79 2.33
N ASP A 43 -8.08 -8.50 1.75
CA ASP A 43 -8.87 -9.46 0.97
C ASP A 43 -9.24 -8.90 -0.41
N GLY A 44 -9.73 -9.77 -1.29
CA GLY A 44 -10.11 -9.39 -2.65
C GLY A 44 -11.21 -8.33 -2.73
N ASN A 45 -12.09 -8.23 -1.74
CA ASN A 45 -13.17 -7.24 -1.73
C ASN A 45 -12.63 -5.84 -1.46
N ILE A 46 -11.72 -5.70 -0.49
CA ILE A 46 -11.11 -4.40 -0.20
C ILE A 46 -10.14 -3.99 -1.31
N VAL A 47 -9.40 -4.93 -1.90
CA VAL A 47 -8.56 -4.66 -3.07
C VAL A 47 -9.41 -4.12 -4.22
N LYS A 48 -10.52 -4.78 -4.55
CA LYS A 48 -11.45 -4.31 -5.58
C LYS A 48 -12.00 -2.92 -5.25
N HIS A 49 -12.42 -2.67 -4.01
CA HIS A 49 -12.91 -1.37 -3.58
C HIS A 49 -11.88 -0.25 -3.79
N ILE A 50 -10.62 -0.49 -3.42
CA ILE A 50 -9.52 0.45 -3.61
C ILE A 50 -9.27 0.72 -5.10
N VAL A 51 -9.23 -0.34 -5.91
CA VAL A 51 -9.01 -0.21 -7.36
C VAL A 51 -10.14 0.56 -8.03
N ASP A 52 -11.39 0.27 -7.68
CA ASP A 52 -12.57 0.96 -8.23
C ASP A 52 -12.62 2.46 -7.81
N ALA A 53 -12.11 2.78 -6.63
CA ALA A 53 -12.07 4.16 -6.11
C ALA A 53 -10.88 4.97 -6.64
N ALA A 54 -9.84 4.31 -7.15
CA ALA A 54 -8.65 4.98 -7.67
C ALA A 54 -8.95 5.69 -9.00
N ASN A 55 -8.42 6.90 -9.13
CA ASN A 55 -8.52 7.65 -10.38
C ASN A 55 -7.48 7.15 -11.38
N SER A 56 -7.94 6.59 -12.51
CA SER A 56 -7.09 6.04 -13.58
C SER A 56 -6.21 7.09 -14.30
N GLU A 57 -6.47 8.38 -14.13
CA GLU A 57 -5.62 9.43 -14.70
C GLU A 57 -4.37 9.70 -13.87
N LYS A 58 -4.36 9.26 -12.61
CA LYS A 58 -3.24 9.46 -11.70
C LYS A 58 -2.11 8.48 -11.99
N THR A 59 -0.89 8.93 -11.72
CA THR A 59 0.32 8.11 -11.92
C THR A 59 0.62 7.25 -10.72
N TRP A 60 0.49 7.83 -9.52
CA TRP A 60 0.72 7.16 -8.25
C TRP A 60 -0.35 7.60 -7.26
N THR A 61 -1.09 6.66 -6.71
CA THR A 61 -2.09 6.92 -5.67
C THR A 61 -1.80 6.05 -4.46
N SER A 62 -1.43 6.66 -3.35
CA SER A 62 -1.22 5.98 -2.08
C SER A 62 -2.49 5.94 -1.25
N VAL A 63 -2.76 4.79 -0.65
CA VAL A 63 -3.88 4.64 0.27
C VAL A 63 -3.45 5.09 1.67
N ILE A 64 -4.21 6.04 2.20
CA ILE A 64 -4.01 6.61 3.54
C ILE A 64 -5.27 6.44 4.39
N THR A 65 -5.11 6.46 5.69
CA THR A 65 -6.20 6.42 6.66
C THR A 65 -6.09 7.56 7.65
N THR A 66 -7.20 7.94 8.27
CA THR A 66 -7.17 8.98 9.30
C THR A 66 -6.53 8.46 10.59
N LYS A 67 -5.79 9.32 11.29
CA LYS A 67 -5.21 8.99 12.60
C LYS A 67 -6.28 8.59 13.62
N SER A 68 -7.43 9.27 13.58
CA SER A 68 -8.55 8.96 14.46
C SER A 68 -9.11 7.57 14.24
N PHE A 69 -9.18 7.13 12.97
CA PHE A 69 -9.63 5.78 12.65
C PHE A 69 -8.65 4.73 13.18
N GLN A 70 -7.33 4.88 12.97
CA GLN A 70 -6.34 3.97 13.54
C GLN A 70 -6.39 3.93 15.06
N SER A 71 -6.51 5.09 15.70
CA SER A 71 -6.64 5.17 17.17
C SER A 71 -7.89 4.44 17.68
N SER A 72 -9.01 4.49 16.93
CA SER A 72 -10.23 3.75 17.28
C SER A 72 -10.06 2.22 17.23
N LEU A 73 -9.07 1.75 16.48
CA LEU A 73 -8.67 0.35 16.39
C LEU A 73 -7.57 -0.04 17.39
N ASN A 74 -7.19 0.86 18.31
CA ASN A 74 -6.06 0.72 19.23
C ASN A 74 -4.71 0.52 18.52
N LEU A 75 -4.58 1.00 17.30
CA LEU A 75 -3.31 1.00 16.56
C LEU A 75 -2.52 2.27 16.85
N ILE A 76 -1.20 2.14 16.89
CA ILE A 76 -0.28 3.28 17.03
C ILE A 76 0.00 3.80 15.61
N PRO A 77 -0.35 5.06 15.29
CA PRO A 77 -0.06 5.63 13.98
C PRO A 77 1.44 5.72 13.70
N GLU A 78 1.90 5.02 12.68
CA GLU A 78 3.25 5.11 12.12
C GLU A 78 3.19 5.76 10.73
N CYS A 79 4.29 5.98 10.05
CA CYS A 79 4.32 6.47 8.65
C CYS A 79 3.36 7.63 8.37
N ILE A 80 3.49 8.71 9.14
CA ILE A 80 2.63 9.91 9.03
C ILE A 80 2.92 10.66 7.72
N VAL A 81 1.87 10.99 6.99
CA VAL A 81 1.91 11.84 5.79
C VAL A 81 1.00 13.05 5.97
N SER A 82 1.42 14.21 5.46
CA SER A 82 0.62 15.43 5.46
C SER A 82 -0.08 15.58 4.11
N PHE A 83 -1.39 15.74 4.13
CA PHE A 83 -2.22 15.94 2.95
C PHE A 83 -3.35 16.92 3.27
N ASN A 84 -3.54 17.96 2.44
CA ASN A 84 -4.56 19.00 2.65
C ASN A 84 -4.53 19.61 4.06
N GLU A 85 -3.33 19.94 4.55
CA GLU A 85 -3.11 20.54 5.89
C GLU A 85 -3.46 19.63 7.08
N GLU A 86 -3.80 18.36 6.83
CA GLU A 86 -4.07 17.34 7.84
C GLU A 86 -3.04 16.21 7.81
N ASN A 87 -2.93 15.49 8.91
CA ASN A 87 -2.04 14.35 9.05
C ASN A 87 -2.82 13.03 8.97
N TYR A 88 -2.36 12.18 8.07
CA TYR A 88 -2.88 10.84 7.83
C TYR A 88 -1.80 9.79 8.09
N VAL A 89 -2.16 8.54 7.99
CA VAL A 89 -1.25 7.40 8.13
C VAL A 89 -1.21 6.63 6.81
N HIS A 90 -0.01 6.41 6.27
CA HIS A 90 0.18 5.60 5.08
C HIS A 90 -0.05 4.12 5.42
N THR A 91 -0.79 3.40 4.58
CA THR A 91 -1.17 2.00 4.83
C THR A 91 -0.20 0.97 4.25
N GLY A 92 0.79 1.39 3.48
CA GLY A 92 1.65 0.48 2.71
C GLY A 92 1.03 -0.01 1.40
N ILE A 93 -0.10 0.57 0.99
CA ILE A 93 -0.79 0.23 -0.25
C ILE A 93 -0.70 1.41 -1.23
N SER A 94 -0.41 1.12 -2.49
CA SER A 94 -0.45 2.12 -3.58
C SER A 94 -0.97 1.50 -4.87
N ILE A 95 -1.58 2.33 -5.71
CA ILE A 95 -1.91 1.99 -7.09
C ILE A 95 -1.04 2.84 -8.00
N VAL A 96 -0.31 2.19 -8.89
CA VAL A 96 0.72 2.80 -9.70
C VAL A 96 0.46 2.51 -11.18
N ASN A 97 0.44 3.54 -12.01
CA ASN A 97 0.46 3.36 -13.45
C ASN A 97 1.92 3.17 -13.92
N ALA A 98 2.36 1.92 -14.03
CA ALA A 98 3.74 1.58 -14.37
C ALA A 98 4.16 2.11 -15.75
N SER A 99 3.24 2.13 -16.71
CA SER A 99 3.52 2.67 -18.06
C SER A 99 3.83 4.18 -18.04
N LYS A 100 3.16 4.94 -17.17
CA LYS A 100 3.42 6.38 -17.01
C LYS A 100 4.72 6.68 -16.30
N ILE A 101 5.11 5.86 -15.32
CA ILE A 101 6.33 6.07 -14.52
C ILE A 101 7.60 6.01 -15.35
N LYS A 102 7.67 5.13 -16.34
CA LYS A 102 8.88 4.85 -17.13
C LYS A 102 9.56 6.11 -17.73
N ASN A 103 8.79 7.17 -17.97
CA ASN A 103 9.24 8.39 -18.63
C ASN A 103 9.22 9.62 -17.73
N MET A 104 9.06 9.48 -16.41
CA MET A 104 8.92 10.62 -15.49
C MET A 104 10.17 10.81 -14.64
N ASN A 105 10.69 12.05 -14.60
CA ASN A 105 11.80 12.44 -13.74
C ASN A 105 11.35 12.68 -12.28
N SER A 106 10.08 13.03 -12.09
CA SER A 106 9.45 13.16 -10.78
C SER A 106 8.02 12.66 -10.83
N ILE A 107 7.59 11.99 -9.78
CA ILE A 107 6.25 11.42 -9.65
C ILE A 107 5.51 12.22 -8.59
N LYS A 108 4.35 12.75 -8.97
CA LYS A 108 3.44 13.34 -8.00
C LYS A 108 2.63 12.22 -7.36
N GLU A 109 2.71 12.12 -6.06
CA GLU A 109 1.89 11.22 -5.27
C GLU A 109 0.53 11.88 -4.99
N ASP A 110 -0.53 11.17 -5.31
CA ASP A 110 -1.91 11.49 -4.94
C ASP A 110 -2.36 10.55 -3.82
N TYR A 111 -3.41 10.90 -3.11
CA TYR A 111 -3.87 10.14 -1.95
C TYR A 111 -5.34 9.73 -2.06
N LEU A 112 -5.63 8.51 -1.60
CA LEU A 112 -6.97 7.96 -1.45
C LEU A 112 -7.21 7.61 0.03
N ILE A 113 -8.22 8.23 0.64
CA ILE A 113 -8.53 8.02 2.05
C ILE A 113 -9.46 6.81 2.16
N ILE A 114 -9.00 5.75 2.84
CA ILE A 114 -9.76 4.54 3.11
C ILE A 114 -9.70 4.23 4.62
N ASN A 115 -10.80 4.43 5.32
CA ASN A 115 -10.94 4.06 6.72
C ASN A 115 -11.58 2.66 6.83
N ASP A 116 -10.75 1.64 6.62
CA ASP A 116 -11.13 0.24 6.73
C ASP A 116 -10.05 -0.53 7.51
N LYS A 117 -10.46 -1.36 8.47
CA LYS A 117 -9.51 -2.11 9.31
C LYS A 117 -8.59 -3.04 8.51
N ARG A 118 -9.03 -3.51 7.35
CA ARG A 118 -8.29 -4.43 6.48
C ARG A 118 -7.04 -3.82 5.87
N VAL A 119 -6.95 -2.49 5.81
CA VAL A 119 -5.78 -1.76 5.30
C VAL A 119 -4.92 -1.13 6.39
N CYS A 120 -5.29 -1.30 7.66
CA CYS A 120 -4.65 -0.58 8.77
C CYS A 120 -3.71 -1.44 9.62
N LEU A 121 -3.96 -2.75 9.72
CA LEU A 121 -3.20 -3.61 10.62
C LEU A 121 -2.01 -4.23 9.89
N ASN A 122 -0.82 -3.69 10.17
CA ASN A 122 0.46 -4.30 9.82
C ASN A 122 0.91 -5.20 10.97
N VAL A 123 1.38 -6.40 10.66
CA VAL A 123 1.88 -7.34 11.69
C VAL A 123 3.40 -7.41 11.63
N ASN A 124 4.04 -6.60 12.45
CA ASN A 124 5.49 -6.54 12.60
C ASN A 124 5.99 -7.12 13.93
N THR A 125 5.10 -7.23 14.92
CA THR A 125 5.44 -7.69 16.27
C THR A 125 4.47 -8.76 16.78
N ASN A 126 4.86 -9.45 17.85
CA ASN A 126 3.97 -10.37 18.56
C ASN A 126 2.73 -9.68 19.15
N SER A 127 2.84 -8.39 19.46
CA SER A 127 1.71 -7.58 19.93
C SER A 127 0.70 -7.34 18.82
N ASP A 128 1.16 -7.02 17.60
CA ASP A 128 0.30 -6.83 16.44
C ASP A 128 -0.41 -8.14 16.08
N PHE A 129 0.31 -9.26 16.15
CA PHE A 129 -0.29 -10.58 15.93
C PHE A 129 -1.41 -10.90 16.92
N LYS A 130 -1.26 -10.52 18.19
CA LYS A 130 -2.32 -10.68 19.19
C LYS A 130 -3.54 -9.81 18.91
N LEU A 131 -3.34 -8.62 18.34
CA LEU A 131 -4.45 -7.75 17.93
C LEU A 131 -5.32 -8.37 16.83
N LEU A 132 -4.77 -9.23 15.95
CA LEU A 132 -5.55 -9.94 14.94
C LEU A 132 -6.78 -10.64 15.50
N SER A 133 -6.66 -11.25 16.69
CA SER A 133 -7.76 -11.97 17.34
C SER A 133 -8.91 -11.06 17.81
N THR A 134 -8.71 -9.74 17.81
CA THR A 134 -9.70 -8.73 18.24
C THR A 134 -10.45 -8.12 17.05
N PHE A 135 -10.00 -8.39 15.83
CA PHE A 135 -10.61 -7.92 14.59
C PHE A 135 -11.54 -8.96 13.98
#